data_a5e2e2271c52e7f380d3c79c4e357358
#
_entry.id   a5e2e2271c52e7f380d3c79c4e357358
#
_cell.length_a   1.000
_cell.length_b   1.000
_cell.length_c   1.000
_cell.angle_alpha   90.00
_cell.angle_beta   90.00
_cell.angle_gamma   90.00
#
_symmetry.space_group_name_H-M   'P 1'
#
loop_
_entity.id
_entity.type
_entity.pdbx_description
1 polymer ?
#
loop_
_entity_poly.entity_id
_entity_poly.type
_entity_poly.pdbx_seq_one_letter_code
_entity_poly.pdbx_strand_id
1 'polypeptide(L)'
;MSARFTAVAAAAASLSLVAPAAAQAAPVTVWPNGPVVEVPEIQLPPLPGAPTTPKKQKPTTPETPGVPAMPNVSTPTGWVALAVDGDHTIYWWKDGRFVKKMPISMGSDRHPTPNGVYRTMEKYRNMIMDSSTYGVPIDSPDGYRTEVEYAVRMSNSGIFIHAAPWSVAQQGKTNVSHGCINVSTENGKWIYENIGGGTPIVVRGTVGGGNQNTNRVGS
;
A
#
# COMPACT_ATOMS: atom_id res chain seq x y z
N MET A 1 -35.73 60.96 6.77
CA MET A 1 -36.41 59.69 7.12
C MET A 1 -35.33 58.68 7.51
N SER A 2 -35.14 58.47 8.81
CA SER A 2 -34.09 57.60 9.38
C SER A 2 -34.70 56.28 9.72
N ALA A 3 -34.21 55.20 9.13
CA ALA A 3 -34.58 53.85 9.50
C ALA A 3 -33.49 53.26 10.44
N ARG A 4 -33.84 53.02 11.67
CA ARG A 4 -33.03 52.35 12.67
C ARG A 4 -33.17 50.83 12.52
N PHE A 5 -32.07 50.12 12.25
CA PHE A 5 -32.01 48.67 12.36
C PHE A 5 -31.54 48.26 13.73
N THR A 6 -32.41 47.52 14.42
CA THR A 6 -32.16 46.90 15.73
C THR A 6 -31.46 45.53 15.48
N ALA A 7 -30.25 45.39 16.01
CA ALA A 7 -29.54 44.10 16.00
C ALA A 7 -30.00 43.26 17.16
N VAL A 8 -30.48 42.07 16.92
CA VAL A 8 -30.79 41.05 17.91
C VAL A 8 -29.53 40.16 18.06
N ALA A 9 -28.94 40.22 19.25
CA ALA A 9 -27.83 39.33 19.63
C ALA A 9 -28.37 37.96 20.06
N ALA A 10 -28.05 36.90 19.35
CA ALA A 10 -28.31 35.52 19.77
C ALA A 10 -27.12 35.02 20.61
N ALA A 11 -27.37 34.73 21.87
CA ALA A 11 -26.41 34.11 22.77
C ALA A 11 -26.35 32.58 22.47
N ALA A 12 -25.21 32.11 21.99
CA ALA A 12 -24.92 30.68 21.87
C ALA A 12 -24.35 30.17 23.20
N ALA A 13 -25.09 29.29 23.86
CA ALA A 13 -24.62 28.58 25.06
C ALA A 13 -23.75 27.39 24.62
N SER A 14 -22.45 27.47 24.91
CA SER A 14 -21.51 26.36 24.71
C SER A 14 -21.61 25.37 25.88
N LEU A 15 -22.11 24.16 25.60
CA LEU A 15 -21.99 23.02 26.50
C LEU A 15 -20.58 22.45 26.40
N SER A 16 -19.78 22.64 27.44
CA SER A 16 -18.48 21.98 27.58
C SER A 16 -18.70 20.55 28.09
N LEU A 17 -18.45 19.55 27.21
CA LEU A 17 -18.33 18.15 27.66
C LEU A 17 -16.98 17.97 28.37
N VAL A 18 -17.02 17.78 29.67
CA VAL A 18 -15.87 17.32 30.45
C VAL A 18 -15.72 15.82 30.22
N ALA A 19 -14.65 15.40 29.54
CA ALA A 19 -14.28 14.00 29.41
C ALA A 19 -13.70 13.50 30.77
N PRO A 20 -14.08 12.29 31.25
CA PRO A 20 -13.46 11.72 32.45
C PRO A 20 -12.00 11.33 32.12
N ALA A 21 -11.08 11.82 32.95
CA ALA A 21 -9.68 11.42 32.95
C ALA A 21 -9.57 9.94 33.32
N ALA A 22 -8.97 9.14 32.41
CA ALA A 22 -8.57 7.77 32.73
C ALA A 22 -7.49 7.82 33.83
N ALA A 23 -7.80 7.33 34.99
CA ALA A 23 -6.84 7.15 36.09
C ALA A 23 -5.87 6.04 35.69
N GLN A 24 -4.63 6.38 35.32
CA GLN A 24 -3.54 5.44 35.20
C GLN A 24 -3.05 5.08 36.59
N ALA A 25 -3.19 3.81 36.98
CA ALA A 25 -2.59 3.30 38.21
C ALA A 25 -1.06 3.37 38.05
N ALA A 26 -0.42 4.18 38.88
CA ALA A 26 1.04 4.23 38.99
C ALA A 26 1.57 2.92 39.60
N PRO A 27 2.69 2.36 39.12
CA PRO A 27 3.28 1.18 39.71
C PRO A 27 3.76 1.52 41.15
N VAL A 28 3.24 0.79 42.12
CA VAL A 28 3.69 0.91 43.52
C VAL A 28 5.00 0.14 43.65
N THR A 29 6.12 0.86 43.79
CA THR A 29 7.42 0.25 44.06
C THR A 29 7.48 -0.15 45.54
N VAL A 30 7.32 -1.42 45.82
CA VAL A 30 7.54 -2.01 47.15
C VAL A 30 8.94 -2.60 47.16
N TRP A 31 9.89 -1.88 47.76
CA TRP A 31 11.24 -2.27 48.18
C TRP A 31 12.22 -2.81 47.10
N PRO A 32 13.42 -2.25 47.04
CA PRO A 32 14.50 -2.86 46.27
C PRO A 32 14.96 -4.15 46.97
N ASN A 33 14.88 -5.29 46.28
CA ASN A 33 15.33 -6.64 46.70
C ASN A 33 14.34 -7.54 47.47
N GLY A 34 13.02 -7.38 47.32
CA GLY A 34 12.03 -8.36 47.78
C GLY A 34 11.58 -9.35 46.70
N PRO A 35 11.10 -10.55 47.03
CA PRO A 35 10.60 -11.52 46.04
C PRO A 35 9.36 -10.94 45.34
N VAL A 36 9.32 -11.10 44.00
CA VAL A 36 8.16 -10.73 43.20
C VAL A 36 7.03 -11.71 43.51
N VAL A 37 5.99 -11.20 44.19
CA VAL A 37 4.74 -11.94 44.42
C VAL A 37 3.82 -11.63 43.23
N GLU A 38 3.61 -12.61 42.36
CA GLU A 38 2.57 -12.53 41.35
C GLU A 38 1.20 -12.53 42.04
N VAL A 39 0.51 -11.39 42.01
CA VAL A 39 -0.90 -11.31 42.42
C VAL A 39 -1.76 -11.91 41.30
N PRO A 40 -2.59 -12.92 41.56
CA PRO A 40 -3.47 -13.46 40.51
C PRO A 40 -4.47 -12.36 40.10
N GLU A 41 -4.57 -12.20 38.77
CA GLU A 41 -5.50 -11.27 38.14
C GLU A 41 -6.93 -11.69 38.47
N ILE A 42 -7.59 -10.95 39.39
CA ILE A 42 -8.99 -11.19 39.73
C ILE A 42 -9.84 -10.70 38.56
N GLN A 43 -10.31 -11.65 37.72
CA GLN A 43 -11.32 -11.36 36.73
C GLN A 43 -12.66 -11.07 37.41
N LEU A 44 -12.99 -9.79 37.54
CA LEU A 44 -14.31 -9.37 37.96
C LEU A 44 -15.33 -9.71 36.84
N PRO A 45 -16.49 -10.27 37.17
CA PRO A 45 -17.53 -10.51 36.17
C PRO A 45 -18.00 -9.18 35.58
N PRO A 46 -18.34 -9.13 34.25
CA PRO A 46 -18.75 -7.90 33.60
C PRO A 46 -20.03 -7.36 34.22
N LEU A 47 -19.99 -6.05 34.55
CA LEU A 47 -21.16 -5.32 35.04
C LEU A 47 -22.29 -5.35 34.00
N PRO A 48 -23.54 -5.66 34.37
CA PRO A 48 -24.68 -5.59 33.45
C PRO A 48 -24.90 -4.15 32.99
N GLY A 49 -24.82 -3.92 31.66
CA GLY A 49 -25.09 -2.63 31.05
C GLY A 49 -23.88 -1.81 30.57
N ALA A 50 -22.65 -2.32 30.65
CA ALA A 50 -21.52 -1.67 30.00
C ALA A 50 -21.67 -1.80 28.46
N PRO A 51 -21.56 -0.69 27.67
CA PRO A 51 -21.57 -0.79 26.22
C PRO A 51 -20.34 -1.59 25.78
N THR A 52 -20.59 -2.78 25.22
CA THR A 52 -19.57 -3.59 24.59
C THR A 52 -19.07 -2.82 23.39
N THR A 53 -17.84 -2.30 23.46
CA THR A 53 -17.15 -1.75 22.30
C THR A 53 -17.12 -2.84 21.23
N PRO A 54 -17.67 -2.61 20.01
CA PRO A 54 -17.61 -3.62 18.96
C PRO A 54 -16.13 -3.89 18.67
N LYS A 55 -15.68 -5.13 18.91
CA LYS A 55 -14.39 -5.59 18.36
C LYS A 55 -14.48 -5.33 16.86
N LYS A 56 -13.60 -4.45 16.35
CA LYS A 56 -13.46 -4.15 14.94
C LYS A 56 -13.24 -5.49 14.23
N GLN A 57 -14.30 -6.11 13.75
CA GLN A 57 -14.23 -7.31 12.93
C GLN A 57 -13.41 -6.94 11.70
N LYS A 58 -12.27 -7.62 11.53
CA LYS A 58 -11.51 -7.57 10.28
C LYS A 58 -12.52 -7.87 9.16
N PRO A 59 -12.65 -7.00 8.14
CA PRO A 59 -13.58 -7.29 7.05
C PRO A 59 -13.18 -8.63 6.42
N THR A 60 -14.01 -9.62 6.54
CA THR A 60 -13.91 -10.87 5.76
C THR A 60 -14.33 -10.50 4.36
N THR A 61 -13.34 -10.15 3.52
CA THR A 61 -13.55 -10.02 2.07
C THR A 61 -14.05 -11.37 1.57
N PRO A 62 -15.16 -11.43 0.80
CA PRO A 62 -15.58 -12.66 0.17
C PRO A 62 -14.42 -13.23 -0.65
N GLU A 63 -14.02 -14.47 -0.37
CA GLU A 63 -12.95 -15.12 -1.12
C GLU A 63 -13.44 -15.37 -2.55
N THR A 64 -12.84 -14.68 -3.51
CA THR A 64 -13.05 -14.96 -4.93
C THR A 64 -12.18 -16.17 -5.30
N PRO A 65 -12.77 -17.29 -5.79
CA PRO A 65 -11.98 -18.46 -6.14
C PRO A 65 -10.82 -18.13 -7.09
N GLY A 66 -9.62 -18.62 -6.77
CA GLY A 66 -8.41 -18.37 -7.56
C GLY A 66 -7.83 -16.95 -7.45
N VAL A 67 -8.27 -16.15 -6.47
CA VAL A 67 -7.69 -14.86 -6.12
C VAL A 67 -7.01 -14.98 -4.75
N PRO A 68 -5.73 -14.62 -4.63
CA PRO A 68 -5.04 -14.64 -3.34
C PRO A 68 -5.68 -13.65 -2.36
N ALA A 69 -5.42 -13.83 -1.07
CA ALA A 69 -5.86 -12.88 -0.06
C ALA A 69 -5.20 -11.50 -0.30
N MET A 70 -5.99 -10.43 -0.13
CA MET A 70 -5.48 -9.07 -0.21
C MET A 70 -4.36 -8.84 0.83
N PRO A 71 -3.20 -8.27 0.43
CA PRO A 71 -2.16 -7.93 1.39
C PRO A 71 -2.66 -6.97 2.48
N ASN A 72 -2.27 -7.26 3.73
CA ASN A 72 -2.57 -6.38 4.86
C ASN A 72 -1.53 -5.25 4.93
N VAL A 73 -1.73 -4.20 4.13
CA VAL A 73 -0.86 -3.03 4.06
C VAL A 73 -1.71 -1.75 4.14
N SER A 74 -1.15 -0.72 4.78
CA SER A 74 -1.81 0.58 4.84
C SER A 74 -1.88 1.21 3.45
N THR A 75 -3.03 1.77 3.10
CA THR A 75 -3.26 2.44 1.82
C THR A 75 -3.97 3.78 2.01
N PRO A 76 -3.40 4.89 1.53
CA PRO A 76 -4.07 6.20 1.56
C PRO A 76 -5.13 6.35 0.46
N THR A 77 -5.07 5.50 -0.58
CA THR A 77 -5.94 5.60 -1.75
C THR A 77 -7.11 4.60 -1.73
N GLY A 78 -7.13 3.68 -0.75
CA GLY A 78 -8.04 2.53 -0.73
C GLY A 78 -7.66 1.44 -1.75
N TRP A 79 -6.74 1.69 -2.68
CA TRP A 79 -6.21 0.70 -3.60
C TRP A 79 -5.07 -0.09 -2.99
N VAL A 80 -5.02 -1.39 -3.26
CA VAL A 80 -3.91 -2.31 -2.93
C VAL A 80 -3.68 -3.22 -4.14
N ALA A 81 -2.41 -3.49 -4.44
CA ALA A 81 -2.06 -4.48 -5.44
C ALA A 81 -1.13 -5.55 -4.90
N LEU A 82 -1.21 -6.76 -5.49
CA LEU A 82 -0.31 -7.87 -5.27
C LEU A 82 0.16 -8.42 -6.62
N ALA A 83 1.44 -8.25 -6.92
CA ALA A 83 2.11 -8.88 -8.05
C ALA A 83 2.77 -10.18 -7.57
N VAL A 84 2.35 -11.31 -8.14
CA VAL A 84 2.83 -12.65 -7.78
C VAL A 84 3.64 -13.21 -8.94
N ASP A 85 4.90 -13.54 -8.66
CA ASP A 85 5.82 -14.03 -9.68
C ASP A 85 5.38 -15.37 -10.25
N GLY A 86 5.10 -16.36 -9.39
CA GLY A 86 4.69 -17.70 -9.83
C GLY A 86 3.40 -17.73 -10.64
N ASP A 87 2.54 -16.73 -10.48
CA ASP A 87 1.28 -16.58 -11.24
C ASP A 87 1.46 -15.70 -12.47
N HIS A 88 2.58 -14.97 -12.59
CA HIS A 88 2.80 -13.88 -13.55
C HIS A 88 1.59 -12.95 -13.66
N THR A 89 1.00 -12.61 -12.50
CA THR A 89 -0.27 -11.89 -12.41
C THR A 89 -0.19 -10.82 -11.33
N ILE A 90 -0.77 -9.65 -11.61
CA ILE A 90 -1.05 -8.62 -10.61
C ILE A 90 -2.55 -8.57 -10.31
N TYR A 91 -2.87 -8.57 -9.04
CA TYR A 91 -4.23 -8.51 -8.50
C TYR A 91 -4.48 -7.14 -7.88
N TRP A 92 -5.65 -6.55 -8.10
CA TRP A 92 -6.03 -5.22 -7.63
C TRP A 92 -7.28 -5.27 -6.76
N TRP A 93 -7.21 -4.61 -5.61
CA TRP A 93 -8.35 -4.40 -4.70
C TRP A 93 -8.58 -2.92 -4.49
N LYS A 94 -9.85 -2.54 -4.30
CA LYS A 94 -10.29 -1.21 -3.90
C LYS A 94 -11.17 -1.35 -2.66
N ASP A 95 -10.82 -0.63 -1.59
CA ASP A 95 -11.57 -0.61 -0.33
C ASP A 95 -11.89 -2.04 0.19
N GLY A 96 -10.91 -2.94 0.10
CA GLY A 96 -11.01 -4.32 0.53
C GLY A 96 -11.69 -5.28 -0.45
N ARG A 97 -12.21 -4.80 -1.59
CA ARG A 97 -12.91 -5.63 -2.58
C ARG A 97 -12.02 -5.89 -3.79
N PHE A 98 -11.98 -7.13 -4.24
CA PHE A 98 -11.29 -7.50 -5.47
C PHE A 98 -11.94 -6.80 -6.68
N VAL A 99 -11.11 -6.22 -7.54
CA VAL A 99 -11.54 -5.46 -8.71
C VAL A 99 -11.10 -6.11 -10.00
N LYS A 100 -9.79 -6.43 -10.12
CA LYS A 100 -9.24 -6.88 -11.41
C LYS A 100 -7.95 -7.67 -11.18
N LYS A 101 -7.69 -8.64 -12.08
CA LYS A 101 -6.36 -9.24 -12.26
C LYS A 101 -5.87 -8.99 -13.67
N MET A 102 -4.55 -8.90 -13.82
CA MET A 102 -3.91 -8.64 -15.12
C MET A 102 -2.69 -9.54 -15.26
N PRO A 103 -2.45 -10.12 -16.45
CA PRO A 103 -1.18 -10.78 -16.73
C PRO A 103 -0.05 -9.74 -16.73
N ILE A 104 1.10 -10.13 -16.18
CA ILE A 104 2.30 -9.29 -16.10
C ILE A 104 3.53 -10.08 -16.54
N SER A 105 4.60 -9.36 -16.87
CA SER A 105 5.95 -9.87 -16.98
C SER A 105 6.86 -8.96 -16.16
N MET A 106 7.51 -9.50 -15.15
CA MET A 106 8.40 -8.77 -14.26
C MET A 106 9.87 -8.89 -14.69
N GLY A 107 10.77 -8.46 -13.84
CA GLY A 107 12.21 -8.60 -14.04
C GLY A 107 12.62 -10.06 -14.21
N SER A 108 13.44 -10.33 -15.23
CA SER A 108 14.06 -11.65 -15.43
C SER A 108 14.92 -12.06 -14.24
N ASP A 109 15.30 -13.33 -14.12
CA ASP A 109 16.17 -13.83 -13.05
C ASP A 109 17.52 -13.08 -12.97
N ARG A 110 17.99 -12.58 -14.12
CA ARG A 110 19.21 -11.76 -14.19
C ARG A 110 19.00 -10.33 -13.64
N HIS A 111 17.80 -9.79 -13.79
CA HIS A 111 17.43 -8.44 -13.38
C HIS A 111 16.09 -8.46 -12.62
N PRO A 112 16.01 -9.18 -11.50
CA PRO A 112 14.73 -9.45 -10.87
C PRO A 112 14.09 -8.18 -10.29
N THR A 113 12.77 -8.12 -10.33
CA THR A 113 12.03 -7.15 -9.53
C THR A 113 12.19 -7.54 -8.06
N PRO A 114 12.78 -6.70 -7.18
CA PRO A 114 12.93 -7.07 -5.78
C PRO A 114 11.58 -7.29 -5.09
N ASN A 115 11.52 -8.28 -4.19
CA ASN A 115 10.33 -8.54 -3.38
C ASN A 115 10.09 -7.40 -2.37
N GLY A 116 8.85 -7.10 -2.03
CA GLY A 116 8.53 -6.13 -0.99
C GLY A 116 7.33 -5.26 -1.32
N VAL A 117 7.15 -4.21 -0.52
CA VAL A 117 6.08 -3.23 -0.70
C VAL A 117 6.63 -2.01 -1.41
N TYR A 118 6.05 -1.68 -2.54
CA TYR A 118 6.29 -0.45 -3.29
C TYR A 118 5.13 0.51 -3.07
N ARG A 119 5.38 1.79 -3.35
CA ARG A 119 4.32 2.80 -3.41
C ARG A 119 4.40 3.54 -4.72
N THR A 120 3.25 3.66 -5.39
CA THR A 120 3.18 4.44 -6.63
C THR A 120 3.57 5.89 -6.37
N MET A 121 4.31 6.45 -7.30
CA MET A 121 4.83 7.81 -7.27
C MET A 121 4.30 8.59 -8.47
N GLU A 122 5.18 9.26 -9.22
CA GLU A 122 4.84 10.04 -10.41
C GLU A 122 4.34 9.16 -11.55
N LYS A 123 3.55 9.76 -12.41
CA LYS A 123 3.00 9.13 -13.60
C LYS A 123 3.44 9.89 -14.85
N TYR A 124 3.81 9.12 -15.86
CA TYR A 124 4.22 9.65 -17.16
C TYR A 124 3.35 9.05 -18.25
N ARG A 125 2.66 9.90 -19.03
CA ARG A 125 1.87 9.40 -20.17
C ARG A 125 2.78 8.77 -21.22
N ASN A 126 3.90 9.43 -21.49
CA ASN A 126 4.99 8.98 -22.33
C ASN A 126 6.31 9.32 -21.64
N MET A 127 7.27 8.43 -21.68
CA MET A 127 8.63 8.68 -21.21
C MET A 127 9.62 7.80 -21.98
N ILE A 128 10.88 8.25 -22.01
CA ILE A 128 12.00 7.43 -22.47
C ILE A 128 12.63 6.78 -21.25
N MET A 129 12.67 5.45 -21.25
CA MET A 129 13.49 4.68 -20.31
C MET A 129 14.86 4.44 -20.93
N ASP A 130 15.90 4.86 -20.22
CA ASP A 130 17.27 4.89 -20.72
C ASP A 130 18.19 4.33 -19.64
N SER A 131 18.87 3.22 -19.96
CA SER A 131 19.74 2.51 -19.04
C SER A 131 20.98 3.33 -18.62
N SER A 132 21.39 4.31 -19.43
CA SER A 132 22.51 5.19 -19.08
C SER A 132 22.25 6.05 -17.85
N THR A 133 20.97 6.30 -17.52
CA THR A 133 20.58 7.08 -16.33
C THR A 133 20.94 6.41 -15.00
N TYR A 134 21.23 5.12 -15.00
CA TYR A 134 21.73 4.37 -13.84
C TYR A 134 23.06 3.65 -14.11
N GLY A 135 23.82 4.13 -15.12
CA GLY A 135 25.20 3.74 -15.34
C GLY A 135 25.41 2.54 -16.26
N VAL A 136 24.38 2.03 -16.94
CA VAL A 136 24.51 0.98 -17.95
C VAL A 136 24.49 1.62 -19.34
N PRO A 137 25.63 1.55 -20.10
CA PRO A 137 25.69 2.12 -21.45
C PRO A 137 24.64 1.52 -22.37
N ILE A 138 24.01 2.35 -23.21
CA ILE A 138 22.90 1.93 -24.08
C ILE A 138 23.33 0.84 -25.06
N ASP A 139 24.55 0.86 -25.53
CA ASP A 139 25.19 -0.07 -26.47
C ASP A 139 25.76 -1.34 -25.81
N SER A 140 25.64 -1.46 -24.47
CA SER A 140 26.03 -2.68 -23.76
C SER A 140 24.97 -3.79 -23.90
N PRO A 141 25.32 -5.07 -23.62
CA PRO A 141 24.35 -6.18 -23.68
C PRO A 141 23.12 -6.01 -22.81
N ASP A 142 23.23 -5.23 -21.71
CA ASP A 142 22.13 -4.92 -20.80
C ASP A 142 21.59 -3.49 -21.00
N GLY A 143 22.12 -2.78 -22.02
CA GLY A 143 21.72 -1.44 -22.37
C GLY A 143 20.39 -1.38 -23.09
N TYR A 144 19.63 -0.32 -22.86
CA TYR A 144 18.42 -0.04 -23.60
C TYR A 144 18.08 1.45 -23.60
N ARG A 145 17.35 1.85 -24.63
CA ARG A 145 16.66 3.12 -24.72
C ARG A 145 15.31 2.89 -25.40
N THR A 146 14.23 2.98 -24.64
CA THR A 146 12.88 2.58 -25.08
C THR A 146 11.86 3.63 -24.68
N GLU A 147 11.02 4.04 -25.62
CA GLU A 147 9.84 4.83 -25.31
C GLU A 147 8.76 3.93 -24.72
N VAL A 148 8.20 4.37 -23.59
CA VAL A 148 7.12 3.66 -22.89
C VAL A 148 5.94 4.60 -22.63
N GLU A 149 4.75 4.03 -22.61
CA GLU A 149 3.52 4.73 -22.32
C GLU A 149 2.96 4.30 -20.97
N TYR A 150 2.13 5.19 -20.37
CA TYR A 150 1.40 4.90 -19.14
C TYR A 150 2.29 4.37 -18.01
N ALA A 151 3.45 4.98 -17.83
CA ALA A 151 4.40 4.58 -16.82
C ALA A 151 4.03 5.17 -15.45
N VAL A 152 4.00 4.32 -14.43
CA VAL A 152 3.81 4.70 -13.04
C VAL A 152 5.04 4.28 -12.25
N ARG A 153 5.74 5.24 -11.67
CA ARG A 153 6.95 5.00 -10.89
C ARG A 153 6.60 4.30 -9.57
N MET A 154 7.41 3.31 -9.19
CA MET A 154 7.22 2.53 -7.97
C MET A 154 8.39 2.66 -6.99
N SER A 155 9.57 3.09 -7.46
CA SER A 155 10.75 3.27 -6.61
C SER A 155 11.71 4.33 -7.14
N ASN A 156 12.60 4.82 -6.27
CA ASN A 156 13.69 5.70 -6.65
C ASN A 156 14.83 4.97 -7.39
N SER A 157 14.85 3.63 -7.32
CA SER A 157 15.81 2.80 -8.07
C SER A 157 15.39 2.53 -9.52
N GLY A 158 14.35 3.20 -10.03
CA GLY A 158 13.94 3.08 -11.43
C GLY A 158 12.97 1.93 -11.73
N ILE A 159 12.29 1.37 -10.73
CA ILE A 159 11.23 0.38 -10.95
C ILE A 159 9.92 1.09 -11.30
N PHE A 160 9.31 0.68 -12.40
CA PHE A 160 8.02 1.17 -12.89
C PHE A 160 7.07 0.02 -13.19
N ILE A 161 5.77 0.31 -13.20
CA ILE A 161 4.78 -0.47 -13.93
C ILE A 161 4.35 0.34 -15.15
N HIS A 162 4.39 -0.25 -16.35
CA HIS A 162 4.17 0.49 -17.59
C HIS A 162 3.64 -0.39 -18.72
N ALA A 163 3.08 0.22 -19.76
CA ALA A 163 2.73 -0.46 -20.99
C ALA A 163 3.99 -0.98 -21.69
N ALA A 164 3.95 -2.25 -22.09
CA ALA A 164 5.02 -2.94 -22.79
C ALA A 164 4.44 -3.85 -23.90
N PRO A 165 3.96 -3.26 -25.01
CA PRO A 165 3.32 -4.01 -26.09
C PRO A 165 4.24 -5.05 -26.74
N TRP A 166 5.55 -4.86 -26.67
CA TRP A 166 6.56 -5.79 -27.19
C TRP A 166 6.69 -7.09 -26.38
N SER A 167 6.15 -7.15 -25.15
CA SER A 167 6.25 -8.32 -24.26
C SER A 167 4.90 -8.97 -23.95
N VAL A 168 3.84 -8.67 -24.69
CA VAL A 168 2.49 -9.22 -24.45
C VAL A 168 2.48 -10.74 -24.50
N ALA A 169 3.28 -11.36 -25.38
CA ALA A 169 3.40 -12.81 -25.48
C ALA A 169 3.98 -13.47 -24.22
N GLN A 170 4.78 -12.74 -23.44
CA GLN A 170 5.43 -13.18 -22.19
C GLN A 170 4.56 -12.89 -20.96
N GLN A 171 3.74 -11.85 -21.00
CA GLN A 171 2.86 -11.48 -19.88
C GLN A 171 1.94 -12.65 -19.52
N GLY A 172 1.90 -13.01 -18.25
CA GLY A 172 1.20 -14.17 -17.73
C GLY A 172 1.94 -15.50 -17.88
N LYS A 173 3.20 -15.50 -18.33
CA LYS A 173 3.96 -16.73 -18.60
C LYS A 173 5.41 -16.69 -18.13
N THR A 174 6.15 -15.61 -18.42
CA THR A 174 7.58 -15.49 -18.13
C THR A 174 7.97 -14.05 -17.83
N ASN A 175 9.09 -13.87 -17.11
CA ASN A 175 9.67 -12.59 -16.77
C ASN A 175 10.81 -12.24 -17.74
N VAL A 176 10.73 -11.05 -18.38
CA VAL A 176 11.70 -10.64 -19.40
C VAL A 176 12.19 -9.20 -19.24
N SER A 177 11.71 -8.45 -18.24
CA SER A 177 12.12 -7.06 -18.06
C SER A 177 13.46 -6.94 -17.31
N HIS A 178 13.96 -5.70 -17.19
CA HIS A 178 15.11 -5.34 -16.36
C HIS A 178 14.71 -4.88 -14.94
N GLY A 179 13.56 -5.37 -14.44
CA GLY A 179 13.07 -5.08 -13.08
C GLY A 179 11.71 -4.37 -13.05
N CYS A 180 11.27 -3.75 -14.14
CA CYS A 180 9.94 -3.15 -14.23
C CYS A 180 8.82 -4.22 -14.31
N ILE A 181 7.59 -3.82 -14.06
CA ILE A 181 6.41 -4.64 -14.27
C ILE A 181 5.79 -4.25 -15.61
N ASN A 182 5.91 -5.14 -16.58
CA ASN A 182 5.36 -4.99 -17.92
C ASN A 182 3.90 -5.43 -17.94
N VAL A 183 3.03 -4.60 -18.50
CA VAL A 183 1.62 -4.90 -18.76
C VAL A 183 1.24 -4.55 -20.20
N SER A 184 0.09 -5.03 -20.68
CA SER A 184 -0.44 -4.61 -21.98
C SER A 184 -0.74 -3.10 -21.99
N THR A 185 -0.82 -2.50 -23.17
CA THR A 185 -1.15 -1.07 -23.30
C THR A 185 -2.50 -0.74 -22.64
N GLU A 186 -3.51 -1.60 -22.81
CA GLU A 186 -4.82 -1.44 -22.18
C GLU A 186 -4.71 -1.46 -20.64
N ASN A 187 -3.98 -2.42 -20.08
CA ASN A 187 -3.79 -2.52 -18.64
C ASN A 187 -2.94 -1.37 -18.10
N GLY A 188 -1.90 -0.94 -18.82
CA GLY A 188 -1.11 0.24 -18.47
C GLY A 188 -1.95 1.51 -18.43
N LYS A 189 -2.80 1.72 -19.42
CA LYS A 189 -3.76 2.82 -19.46
C LYS A 189 -4.70 2.78 -18.25
N TRP A 190 -5.29 1.62 -17.97
CA TRP A 190 -6.18 1.46 -16.82
C TRP A 190 -5.49 1.80 -15.50
N ILE A 191 -4.26 1.31 -15.27
CA ILE A 191 -3.45 1.61 -14.09
C ILE A 191 -3.20 3.12 -14.01
N TYR A 192 -2.75 3.72 -15.10
CA TYR A 192 -2.45 5.15 -15.18
C TYR A 192 -3.66 6.02 -14.82
N GLU A 193 -4.86 5.66 -15.27
CA GLU A 193 -6.08 6.43 -15.04
C GLU A 193 -6.66 6.23 -13.62
N ASN A 194 -6.56 5.03 -13.06
CA ASN A 194 -7.28 4.67 -11.83
C ASN A 194 -6.41 4.66 -10.56
N ILE A 195 -5.09 4.44 -10.67
CA ILE A 195 -4.24 4.24 -9.51
C ILE A 195 -3.55 5.54 -9.12
N GLY A 196 -3.87 6.05 -7.94
CA GLY A 196 -3.30 7.29 -7.39
C GLY A 196 -1.91 7.09 -6.78
N GLY A 197 -1.18 8.20 -6.55
CA GLY A 197 0.10 8.20 -5.84
C GLY A 197 -0.04 7.67 -4.40
N GLY A 198 1.00 6.99 -3.89
CA GLY A 198 1.00 6.36 -2.57
C GLY A 198 0.30 5.01 -2.50
N THR A 199 -0.28 4.50 -3.60
CA THR A 199 -0.92 3.18 -3.65
C THR A 199 0.13 2.09 -3.43
N PRO A 200 -0.07 1.17 -2.45
CA PRO A 200 0.84 0.05 -2.23
C PRO A 200 0.69 -1.02 -3.33
N ILE A 201 1.85 -1.44 -3.86
CA ILE A 201 1.99 -2.60 -4.74
C ILE A 201 2.95 -3.57 -4.04
N VAL A 202 2.46 -4.74 -3.64
CA VAL A 202 3.26 -5.79 -3.02
C VAL A 202 3.79 -6.70 -4.12
N VAL A 203 5.11 -6.88 -4.20
CA VAL A 203 5.76 -7.85 -5.09
C VAL A 203 6.19 -9.06 -4.28
N ARG A 204 5.89 -10.25 -4.75
CA ARG A 204 6.15 -11.49 -4.03
C ARG A 204 6.58 -12.63 -4.96
N GLY A 205 7.51 -13.45 -4.46
CA GLY A 205 7.88 -14.72 -5.09
C GLY A 205 8.97 -14.63 -6.14
N THR A 206 9.53 -13.44 -6.42
CA THR A 206 10.66 -13.30 -7.35
C THR A 206 11.97 -13.82 -6.73
N VAL A 207 12.95 -14.14 -7.55
CA VAL A 207 14.32 -14.48 -7.10
C VAL A 207 15.08 -13.28 -6.54
N GLY A 208 14.54 -12.07 -6.72
CA GLY A 208 15.10 -10.83 -6.17
C GLY A 208 15.02 -10.79 -4.66
N GLY A 209 16.06 -10.26 -4.02
CA GLY A 209 16.07 -9.97 -2.58
C GLY A 209 14.98 -8.99 -2.17
N GLY A 210 14.87 -8.71 -0.86
CA GLY A 210 13.93 -7.71 -0.36
C GLY A 210 14.21 -6.30 -0.87
N ASN A 211 13.17 -5.54 -1.15
CA ASN A 211 13.30 -4.13 -1.53
C ASN A 211 13.76 -3.31 -0.31
N GLN A 212 14.97 -2.80 -0.34
CA GLN A 212 15.58 -2.00 0.74
C GLN A 212 14.86 -0.66 0.98
N ASN A 213 14.04 -0.20 0.03
CA ASN A 213 13.31 1.08 0.15
C ASN A 213 12.00 0.98 0.96
N THR A 214 11.59 -0.21 1.39
CA THR A 214 10.33 -0.39 2.13
C THR A 214 10.45 -0.17 3.64
N ASN A 215 11.67 -0.12 4.19
CA ASN A 215 11.91 -0.08 5.63
C ASN A 215 11.88 1.34 6.24
N ARG A 216 11.45 2.37 5.50
CA ARG A 216 11.42 3.75 5.99
C ARG A 216 10.03 4.38 5.96
N VAL A 217 9.00 3.62 6.28
CA VAL A 217 7.68 4.21 6.55
C VAL A 217 7.15 3.70 7.88
N GLY A 218 7.46 4.47 8.92
CA GLY A 218 6.73 4.48 10.18
C GLY A 218 7.10 3.38 11.17
N SER A 219 8.12 3.60 11.99
CA SER A 219 8.09 3.28 13.42
C SER A 219 7.30 4.34 14.16
#